data_88a639a58e863468083758060ab2b6e9
#
_entry.id   88a639a58e863468083758060ab2b6e9
#
_cell.length_a   1.000
_cell.length_b   1.000
_cell.length_c   1.000
_cell.angle_alpha   90.00
_cell.angle_beta   90.00
_cell.angle_gamma   90.00
#
_symmetry.space_group_name_H-M   'P 1'
#
loop_
_entity.id
_entity.type
_entity.pdbx_description
1 polymer ?
#
loop_
_entity_poly.entity_id
_entity_poly.type
_entity_poly.pdbx_seq_one_letter_code
_entity_poly.pdbx_strand_id
1 'polypeptide(L)'
;MEDVDVIAVAAECIAEEVLEAVYKKTSIVTFSLGSSTAGDVIMSSFADVCGEASEEDPPTKHAHAFGNFGRLHKQVHKERVAALGQFRNEVTAGNFPHAQTNISMHEGEKEKFLESLDKWSPMHQ
;
A
#
# COMPACT_ATOMS: atom_id res chain seq x y z
N MET A 1 -35.97 -10.41 20.47
CA MET A 1 -35.03 -10.27 19.32
C MET A 1 -35.67 -9.20 18.45
N GLU A 2 -35.02 -8.05 18.30
CA GLU A 2 -35.48 -7.03 17.37
C GLU A 2 -35.35 -7.63 15.96
N ASP A 3 -36.44 -7.56 15.18
CA ASP A 3 -36.41 -7.91 13.76
C ASP A 3 -35.55 -6.88 13.05
N VAL A 4 -34.40 -7.32 12.56
CA VAL A 4 -33.50 -6.49 11.75
C VAL A 4 -33.93 -6.67 10.29
N ASP A 5 -34.34 -5.62 9.65
CA ASP A 5 -34.65 -5.60 8.21
C ASP A 5 -33.35 -5.82 7.43
N VAL A 6 -33.09 -7.05 6.98
CA VAL A 6 -31.95 -7.41 6.14
C VAL A 6 -32.36 -7.29 4.68
N ILE A 7 -31.71 -6.37 3.94
CA ILE A 7 -31.96 -6.16 2.51
C ILE A 7 -30.96 -6.90 1.60
N ALA A 8 -29.81 -7.28 2.14
CA ALA A 8 -28.79 -8.04 1.41
C ALA A 8 -27.95 -8.89 2.37
N VAL A 9 -27.36 -9.96 1.87
CA VAL A 9 -26.45 -10.85 2.62
C VAL A 9 -25.25 -11.22 1.77
N ALA A 10 -24.07 -11.20 2.37
CA ALA A 10 -22.86 -11.75 1.77
C ALA A 10 -22.63 -13.17 2.28
N ALA A 11 -22.53 -14.11 1.35
CA ALA A 11 -22.24 -15.51 1.61
C ALA A 11 -20.78 -15.79 1.24
N GLU A 12 -19.94 -15.97 2.25
CA GLU A 12 -18.51 -16.22 2.07
C GLU A 12 -18.16 -17.68 2.36
N CYS A 13 -17.47 -18.32 1.41
CA CYS A 13 -16.97 -19.70 1.54
C CYS A 13 -18.04 -20.72 1.92
N ILE A 14 -19.27 -20.53 1.47
CA ILE A 14 -20.38 -21.47 1.63
C ILE A 14 -20.35 -22.51 0.51
N ALA A 15 -20.67 -23.76 0.82
CA ALA A 15 -20.78 -24.80 -0.20
C ALA A 15 -21.80 -24.42 -1.28
N GLU A 16 -21.48 -24.72 -2.54
CA GLU A 16 -22.27 -24.31 -3.69
C GLU A 16 -23.72 -24.76 -3.59
N GLU A 17 -23.95 -26.02 -3.24
CA GLU A 17 -25.29 -26.60 -3.11
C GLU A 17 -26.13 -25.94 -2.02
N VAL A 18 -25.47 -25.46 -0.95
CA VAL A 18 -26.13 -24.74 0.15
C VAL A 18 -26.56 -23.36 -0.33
N LEU A 19 -25.67 -22.62 -0.98
CA LEU A 19 -26.00 -21.28 -1.48
C LEU A 19 -27.10 -21.34 -2.53
N GLU A 20 -27.07 -22.31 -3.45
CA GLU A 20 -28.11 -22.51 -4.44
C GLU A 20 -29.49 -22.80 -3.80
N ALA A 21 -29.51 -23.62 -2.73
CA ALA A 21 -30.72 -23.92 -2.01
C ALA A 21 -31.29 -22.70 -1.26
N VAL A 22 -30.44 -21.90 -0.66
CA VAL A 22 -30.78 -20.67 0.03
C VAL A 22 -31.28 -19.63 -0.98
N TYR A 23 -30.57 -19.42 -2.07
CA TYR A 23 -30.92 -18.47 -3.12
C TYR A 23 -32.34 -18.70 -3.67
N LYS A 24 -32.72 -19.94 -3.89
CA LYS A 24 -34.07 -20.31 -4.37
C LYS A 24 -35.18 -20.01 -3.38
N LYS A 25 -34.86 -19.76 -2.11
CA LYS A 25 -35.81 -19.57 -1.02
C LYS A 25 -35.82 -18.18 -0.38
N THR A 26 -34.88 -17.36 -0.74
CA THR A 26 -34.77 -15.99 -0.23
C THR A 26 -35.18 -14.96 -1.28
N SER A 27 -35.72 -13.83 -0.84
CA SER A 27 -36.00 -12.66 -1.69
C SER A 27 -35.00 -11.50 -1.44
N ILE A 28 -34.04 -11.70 -0.52
CA ILE A 28 -33.02 -10.70 -0.25
C ILE A 28 -31.86 -10.84 -1.24
N VAL A 29 -31.19 -9.74 -1.55
CA VAL A 29 -30.05 -9.73 -2.45
C VAL A 29 -28.89 -10.53 -1.85
N THR A 30 -28.35 -11.46 -2.63
CA THR A 30 -27.25 -12.34 -2.20
C THR A 30 -25.96 -12.00 -2.95
N PHE A 31 -24.88 -11.77 -2.18
CA PHE A 31 -23.52 -11.62 -2.68
C PHE A 31 -22.76 -12.91 -2.44
N SER A 32 -22.19 -13.50 -3.49
CA SER A 32 -21.37 -14.69 -3.39
C SER A 32 -19.89 -14.33 -3.41
N LEU A 33 -19.16 -14.69 -2.36
CA LEU A 33 -17.70 -14.55 -2.24
C LEU A 33 -17.07 -15.93 -2.02
N GLY A 34 -16.39 -16.46 -3.03
CA GLY A 34 -15.76 -17.77 -2.97
C GLY A 34 -16.72 -18.93 -2.68
N SER A 35 -18.00 -18.79 -3.05
CA SER A 35 -19.05 -19.78 -2.75
C SER A 35 -19.58 -20.44 -4.01
N SER A 36 -20.29 -19.74 -4.85
CA SER A 36 -20.76 -20.26 -6.14
C SER A 36 -21.18 -19.11 -7.06
N THR A 37 -21.68 -19.45 -8.26
CA THR A 37 -22.31 -18.49 -9.18
C THR A 37 -23.81 -18.29 -8.92
N ALA A 38 -24.36 -18.90 -7.86
CA ALA A 38 -25.79 -18.88 -7.59
C ALA A 38 -26.31 -17.57 -6.96
N GLY A 39 -25.45 -16.72 -6.41
CA GLY A 39 -25.86 -15.41 -5.86
C GLY A 39 -26.26 -14.41 -6.96
N ASP A 40 -26.96 -13.35 -6.57
CA ASP A 40 -27.30 -12.23 -7.46
C ASP A 40 -26.06 -11.48 -7.94
N VAL A 41 -25.04 -11.40 -7.08
CA VAL A 41 -23.79 -10.69 -7.33
C VAL A 41 -22.60 -11.56 -6.98
N ILE A 42 -21.67 -11.71 -7.91
CA ILE A 42 -20.37 -12.34 -7.64
C ILE A 42 -19.41 -11.26 -7.15
N MET A 43 -18.81 -11.49 -5.99
CA MET A 43 -17.91 -10.54 -5.32
C MET A 43 -16.51 -11.16 -5.15
N SER A 44 -15.51 -10.31 -5.24
CA SER A 44 -14.13 -10.64 -4.88
C SER A 44 -13.44 -9.40 -4.31
N SER A 45 -12.38 -9.59 -3.53
CA SER A 45 -11.58 -8.47 -3.05
C SER A 45 -10.75 -7.86 -4.18
N PHE A 46 -10.53 -6.56 -4.14
CA PHE A 46 -9.68 -5.86 -5.11
C PHE A 46 -8.25 -6.44 -5.11
N ALA A 47 -7.70 -6.70 -3.93
CA ALA A 47 -6.36 -7.25 -3.77
C ALA A 47 -6.22 -8.64 -4.42
N ASP A 48 -7.24 -9.51 -4.24
CA ASP A 48 -7.25 -10.83 -4.87
C ASP A 48 -7.32 -10.71 -6.41
N VAL A 49 -8.25 -9.90 -6.91
CA VAL A 49 -8.41 -9.68 -8.35
C VAL A 49 -7.13 -9.13 -9.00
N CYS A 50 -6.47 -8.18 -8.34
CA CYS A 50 -5.23 -7.59 -8.82
C CYS A 50 -4.00 -8.50 -8.61
N GLY A 51 -4.08 -9.52 -7.77
CA GLY A 51 -2.95 -10.39 -7.44
C GLY A 51 -1.89 -9.65 -6.62
N GLU A 52 -2.32 -8.98 -5.54
CA GLU A 52 -1.44 -8.24 -4.64
C GLU A 52 -0.82 -9.11 -3.56
N ALA A 53 -1.23 -10.37 -3.46
CA ALA A 53 -0.73 -11.32 -2.47
C ALA A 53 0.81 -11.41 -2.44
N SER A 54 1.37 -11.62 -1.26
CA SER A 54 2.81 -11.78 -1.02
C SER A 54 3.10 -13.13 -0.35
N GLU A 55 4.38 -13.39 -0.10
CA GLU A 55 4.79 -14.58 0.66
C GLU A 55 4.38 -14.48 2.14
N GLU A 56 4.33 -13.23 2.66
CA GLU A 56 3.94 -12.94 4.04
C GLU A 56 2.41 -12.91 4.21
N ASP A 57 1.70 -12.58 3.11
CA ASP A 57 0.24 -12.53 3.05
C ASP A 57 -0.24 -13.29 1.81
N PRO A 58 -0.31 -14.63 1.87
CA PRO A 58 -0.72 -15.45 0.73
C PRO A 58 -2.22 -15.28 0.42
N PRO A 59 -2.62 -15.52 -0.83
CA PRO A 59 -4.02 -15.38 -1.22
C PRO A 59 -4.89 -16.40 -0.49
N THR A 60 -6.15 -16.02 -0.24
CA THR A 60 -7.13 -16.95 0.31
C THR A 60 -7.40 -18.10 -0.66
N LYS A 61 -7.88 -19.24 -0.14
CA LYS A 61 -8.08 -20.46 -0.95
C LYS A 61 -9.01 -20.24 -2.15
N HIS A 62 -9.97 -19.35 -2.02
CA HIS A 62 -10.95 -19.04 -3.07
C HIS A 62 -10.57 -17.85 -3.95
N ALA A 63 -9.44 -17.19 -3.65
CA ALA A 63 -8.97 -16.07 -4.45
C ALA A 63 -8.51 -16.53 -5.84
N HIS A 64 -8.89 -15.77 -6.86
CA HIS A 64 -8.38 -15.92 -8.20
C HIS A 64 -7.83 -14.58 -8.69
N ALA A 65 -6.53 -14.55 -9.00
CA ALA A 65 -5.86 -13.36 -9.48
C ALA A 65 -5.96 -13.24 -11.00
N PHE A 66 -6.43 -12.11 -11.48
CA PHE A 66 -6.44 -11.74 -12.91
C PHE A 66 -5.23 -10.86 -13.25
N GLY A 67 -4.57 -10.26 -12.23
CA GLY A 67 -3.35 -9.48 -12.36
C GLY A 67 -2.19 -10.11 -11.60
N ASN A 68 -1.06 -9.38 -11.55
CA ASN A 68 0.15 -9.77 -10.79
C ASN A 68 0.83 -8.53 -10.21
N PHE A 69 0.10 -7.80 -9.38
CA PHE A 69 0.61 -6.57 -8.74
C PHE A 69 1.64 -6.88 -7.66
N GLY A 70 1.55 -8.04 -6.99
CA GLY A 70 2.55 -8.47 -6.02
C GLY A 70 3.98 -8.50 -6.61
N ARG A 71 4.13 -8.95 -7.87
CA ARG A 71 5.41 -8.87 -8.58
C ARG A 71 5.89 -7.45 -8.79
N LEU A 72 4.99 -6.54 -9.14
CA LEU A 72 5.32 -5.12 -9.35
C LEU A 72 5.72 -4.45 -8.04
N HIS A 73 5.02 -4.74 -6.95
CA HIS A 73 5.36 -4.24 -5.61
C HIS A 73 6.75 -4.71 -5.17
N LYS A 74 7.09 -6.00 -5.39
CA LYS A 74 8.44 -6.53 -5.13
C LYS A 74 9.52 -5.80 -5.96
N GLN A 75 9.24 -5.52 -7.24
CA GLN A 75 10.16 -4.79 -8.09
C GLN A 75 10.37 -3.35 -7.60
N VAL A 76 9.30 -2.61 -7.31
CA VAL A 76 9.37 -1.26 -6.76
C VAL A 76 10.12 -1.24 -5.43
N HIS A 77 9.86 -2.21 -4.54
CA HIS A 77 10.58 -2.34 -3.29
C HIS A 77 12.09 -2.52 -3.51
N LYS A 78 12.48 -3.42 -4.41
CA LYS A 78 13.88 -3.68 -4.76
C LYS A 78 14.59 -2.41 -5.26
N GLU A 79 13.94 -1.65 -6.15
CA GLU A 79 14.49 -0.40 -6.68
C GLU A 79 14.66 0.67 -5.56
N ARG A 80 13.69 0.77 -4.65
CA ARG A 80 13.79 1.67 -3.49
C ARG A 80 14.96 1.32 -2.59
N VAL A 81 15.14 0.03 -2.27
CA VAL A 81 16.26 -0.44 -1.44
C VAL A 81 17.59 -0.17 -2.13
N ALA A 82 17.70 -0.41 -3.43
CA ALA A 82 18.91 -0.11 -4.21
C ALA A 82 19.23 1.39 -4.20
N ALA A 83 18.25 2.24 -4.43
CA ALA A 83 18.42 3.70 -4.42
C ALA A 83 18.87 4.22 -3.04
N LEU A 84 18.27 3.73 -1.95
CA LEU A 84 18.69 4.08 -0.60
C LEU A 84 20.10 3.59 -0.28
N GLY A 85 20.46 2.40 -0.76
CA GLY A 85 21.83 1.85 -0.64
C GLY A 85 22.85 2.73 -1.37
N GLN A 86 22.54 3.16 -2.58
CA GLN A 86 23.38 4.07 -3.35
C GLN A 86 23.53 5.42 -2.64
N PHE A 87 22.43 6.03 -2.21
CA PHE A 87 22.47 7.27 -1.45
C PHE A 87 23.38 7.19 -0.23
N ARG A 88 23.20 6.13 0.59
CA ARG A 88 24.07 5.91 1.75
C ARG A 88 25.56 5.81 1.37
N ASN A 89 25.87 5.09 0.30
CA ASN A 89 27.24 4.91 -0.14
C ASN A 89 27.87 6.24 -0.61
N GLU A 90 27.12 7.04 -1.38
CA GLU A 90 27.55 8.37 -1.85
C GLU A 90 27.80 9.33 -0.67
N VAL A 91 26.91 9.35 0.33
CA VAL A 91 27.09 10.16 1.54
C VAL A 91 28.31 9.70 2.34
N THR A 92 28.47 8.38 2.52
CA THR A 92 29.60 7.84 3.28
C THR A 92 30.94 8.09 2.57
N ALA A 93 30.95 8.08 1.25
CA ALA A 93 32.14 8.39 0.43
C ALA A 93 32.42 9.91 0.33
N GLY A 94 31.53 10.77 0.84
CA GLY A 94 31.64 12.23 0.70
C GLY A 94 31.35 12.77 -0.70
N ASN A 95 30.74 11.95 -1.56
CA ASN A 95 30.38 12.34 -2.92
C ASN A 95 29.04 13.08 -3.00
N PHE A 96 28.16 12.90 -2.02
CA PHE A 96 26.88 13.59 -1.92
C PHE A 96 26.85 14.47 -0.64
N PRO A 97 26.32 15.71 -0.71
CA PRO A 97 25.69 16.37 -1.87
C PRO A 97 26.71 16.75 -2.96
N HIS A 98 26.26 16.68 -4.23
CA HIS A 98 27.09 17.13 -5.35
C HIS A 98 27.18 18.65 -5.39
N ALA A 99 28.27 19.19 -5.97
CA ALA A 99 28.46 20.65 -6.08
C ALA A 99 27.26 21.38 -6.73
N GLN A 100 26.61 20.72 -7.71
CA GLN A 100 25.44 21.29 -8.41
C GLN A 100 24.17 21.34 -7.53
N THR A 101 24.11 20.57 -6.44
CA THR A 101 22.99 20.57 -5.52
C THR A 101 23.22 21.45 -4.29
N ASN A 102 24.44 21.98 -4.12
CA ASN A 102 24.74 22.88 -3.03
C ASN A 102 24.15 24.26 -3.28
N ILE A 103 23.61 24.85 -2.23
CA ILE A 103 23.14 26.22 -2.24
C ILE A 103 24.31 27.11 -1.75
N SER A 104 24.68 28.08 -2.55
CA SER A 104 25.72 29.06 -2.20
C SER A 104 25.07 30.38 -1.80
N MET A 105 25.71 31.11 -0.90
CA MET A 105 25.32 32.48 -0.57
C MET A 105 25.58 33.40 -1.76
N HIS A 106 24.78 34.46 -1.87
CA HIS A 106 25.08 35.53 -2.81
C HIS A 106 26.37 36.26 -2.42
N GLU A 107 26.94 36.94 -3.40
CA GLU A 107 28.17 37.71 -3.19
C GLU A 107 28.00 38.75 -2.06
N GLY A 108 28.94 38.79 -1.12
CA GLY A 108 28.92 39.66 0.04
C GLY A 108 28.03 39.28 1.21
N GLU A 109 27.25 38.18 1.11
CA GLU A 109 26.44 37.71 2.22
C GLU A 109 27.23 36.89 3.24
N LYS A 110 28.25 36.19 2.79
CA LYS A 110 29.09 35.35 3.63
C LYS A 110 29.79 36.16 4.72
N GLU A 111 30.38 37.31 4.37
CA GLU A 111 31.08 38.20 5.27
C GLU A 111 30.12 38.75 6.36
N LYS A 112 28.95 39.23 5.96
CA LYS A 112 27.90 39.71 6.88
C LYS A 112 27.40 38.62 7.84
N PHE A 113 27.26 37.40 7.33
CA PHE A 113 26.87 36.25 8.13
C PHE A 113 27.93 35.93 9.18
N LEU A 114 29.21 35.88 8.80
CA LEU A 114 30.32 35.61 9.71
C LEU A 114 30.43 36.68 10.82
N GLU A 115 30.33 37.97 10.44
CA GLU A 115 30.30 39.05 11.42
C GLU A 115 29.13 38.93 12.42
N SER A 116 27.99 38.44 11.98
CA SER A 116 26.82 38.21 12.83
C SER A 116 27.01 36.97 13.71
N LEU A 117 27.66 35.96 13.20
CA LEU A 117 27.95 34.74 13.92
C LEU A 117 28.96 34.98 15.06
N ASP A 118 29.98 35.81 14.82
CA ASP A 118 30.96 36.17 15.85
C ASP A 118 30.34 36.96 17.02
N LYS A 119 29.25 37.67 16.78
CA LYS A 119 28.47 38.37 17.81
C LYS A 119 27.44 37.48 18.48
N TRP A 120 27.19 36.29 17.99
CA TRP A 120 26.20 35.35 18.51
C TRP A 120 26.81 34.55 19.67
N SER A 121 26.27 34.74 20.87
CA SER A 121 26.58 33.87 22.02
C SER A 121 25.54 32.77 22.10
N PRO A 122 25.92 31.48 22.14
CA PRO A 122 24.97 30.42 22.40
C PRO A 122 24.27 30.66 23.73
N MET A 123 22.94 30.69 23.69
CA MET A 123 22.18 30.64 24.95
C MET A 123 22.53 29.33 25.65
N HIS A 124 23.05 29.43 26.86
CA HIS A 124 23.40 28.29 27.67
C HIS A 124 22.21 27.34 27.80
N GLN A 125 22.47 26.06 27.49
CA GLN A 125 21.58 24.93 27.78
C GLN A 125 21.41 24.76 29.28
#